data_8377b57d97fd19d7b7801d598bd60b7d
#
_entry.id   8377b57d97fd19d7b7801d598bd60b7d
#
_cell.length_a   1.000
_cell.length_b   1.000
_cell.length_c   1.000
_cell.angle_alpha   90.00
_cell.angle_beta   90.00
_cell.angle_gamma   90.00
#
_symmetry.space_group_name_H-M   'P 1'
#
loop_
_entity.id
_entity.type
_entity.pdbx_description
1 polymer ?
#
loop_
_entity_poly.entity_id
_entity_poly.type
_entity_poly.pdbx_seq_one_letter_code
_entity_poly.pdbx_strand_id
1 'polypeptide(L)'
;MRRGFYGRSARHARCHAADTGLEIQYDVGVGEELLYENAAFDVVVCVDVLEHVGDLTKVLAEVARVLKPGGLFLFDTINRNLLSRFATITIAEDTLGLLPKGTHDPALFIRPAELRTGLEKAGLVSGPMTGLGPRGLNRSGDFTFGPLPIRIVIYMGIARKPGNH
;
A
#
# COMPACT_ATOMS: atom_id res chain seq x y z
N MET A 1 -22.37 -1.17 -6.21
CA MET A 1 -22.06 -2.51 -6.73
C MET A 1 -20.67 -3.08 -6.29
N ARG A 2 -19.98 -2.51 -5.28
CA ARG A 2 -18.64 -2.94 -4.82
C ARG A 2 -18.64 -3.94 -3.64
N ARG A 3 -19.71 -4.05 -2.85
CA ARG A 3 -19.79 -4.93 -1.65
C ARG A 3 -19.57 -6.43 -1.92
N GLY A 4 -19.93 -6.93 -3.11
CA GLY A 4 -19.80 -8.36 -3.43
C GLY A 4 -18.36 -8.82 -3.75
N PHE A 5 -17.48 -7.91 -4.17
CA PHE A 5 -16.08 -8.23 -4.51
C PHE A 5 -15.24 -8.41 -3.24
N TYR A 6 -15.36 -7.50 -2.28
CA TYR A 6 -14.62 -7.56 -1.02
C TYR A 6 -14.98 -8.79 -0.17
N GLY A 7 -16.24 -9.22 -0.19
CA GLY A 7 -16.67 -10.41 0.55
C GLY A 7 -16.06 -11.72 0.02
N ARG A 8 -15.79 -11.83 -1.29
CA ARG A 8 -15.12 -13.00 -1.89
C ARG A 8 -13.63 -13.02 -1.56
N SER A 9 -12.95 -11.90 -1.68
CA SER A 9 -11.53 -11.78 -1.36
C SER A 9 -11.25 -12.09 0.11
N ALA A 10 -12.05 -11.55 1.03
CA ALA A 10 -11.95 -11.86 2.46
C ALA A 10 -12.19 -13.35 2.77
N ARG A 11 -13.10 -14.02 2.03
CA ARG A 11 -13.33 -15.47 2.19
C ARG A 11 -12.11 -16.27 1.76
N HIS A 12 -11.53 -15.99 0.59
CA HIS A 12 -10.32 -16.69 0.12
C HIS A 12 -9.14 -16.48 1.08
N ALA A 13 -8.95 -15.25 1.58
CA ALA A 13 -7.91 -14.96 2.55
C ALA A 13 -8.08 -15.76 3.86
N ARG A 14 -9.31 -15.87 4.37
CA ARG A 14 -9.62 -16.70 5.56
C ARG A 14 -9.35 -18.18 5.32
N CYS A 15 -9.74 -18.73 4.17
CA CYS A 15 -9.43 -20.13 3.83
C CYS A 15 -7.91 -20.35 3.80
N HIS A 16 -7.16 -19.47 3.13
CA HIS A 16 -5.70 -19.59 3.07
C HIS A 16 -5.03 -19.51 4.45
N ALA A 17 -5.48 -18.60 5.32
CA ALA A 17 -4.96 -18.51 6.69
C ALA A 17 -5.24 -19.80 7.48
N ALA A 18 -6.45 -20.36 7.35
CA ALA A 18 -6.80 -21.62 8.00
C ALA A 18 -5.93 -22.79 7.51
N ASP A 19 -5.71 -22.88 6.18
CA ASP A 19 -4.88 -23.92 5.56
C ASP A 19 -3.40 -23.83 6.00
N THR A 20 -2.94 -22.63 6.32
CA THR A 20 -1.56 -22.37 6.78
C THR A 20 -1.41 -22.33 8.30
N GLY A 21 -2.49 -22.53 9.06
CA GLY A 21 -2.49 -22.52 10.53
C GLY A 21 -2.24 -21.11 11.13
N LEU A 22 -2.53 -20.03 10.36
CA LEU A 22 -2.37 -18.67 10.83
C LEU A 22 -3.67 -18.14 11.44
N GLU A 23 -3.60 -17.60 12.65
CA GLU A 23 -4.71 -16.86 13.28
C GLU A 23 -4.70 -15.41 12.81
N ILE A 24 -5.49 -15.09 11.79
CA ILE A 24 -5.63 -13.74 11.23
C ILE A 24 -7.08 -13.30 11.33
N GLN A 25 -7.30 -12.13 11.94
CA GLN A 25 -8.60 -11.47 11.92
C GLN A 25 -8.74 -10.70 10.60
N TYR A 26 -9.85 -10.92 9.91
CA TYR A 26 -10.20 -10.23 8.66
C TYR A 26 -11.46 -9.42 8.84
N ASP A 27 -11.34 -8.11 8.75
CA ASP A 27 -12.43 -7.16 8.80
C ASP A 27 -12.62 -6.49 7.44
N VAL A 28 -13.85 -6.14 7.09
CA VAL A 28 -14.18 -5.43 5.86
C VAL A 28 -14.50 -3.98 6.22
N GLY A 29 -13.71 -3.05 5.68
CA GLY A 29 -13.83 -1.63 5.94
C GLY A 29 -13.26 -0.80 4.80
N VAL A 30 -13.15 0.50 5.01
CA VAL A 30 -12.51 1.47 4.12
C VAL A 30 -11.33 2.11 4.86
N GLY A 31 -10.28 2.46 4.12
CA GLY A 31 -9.07 3.04 4.72
C GLY A 31 -9.30 4.43 5.33
N GLU A 32 -10.31 5.14 4.85
CA GLU A 32 -10.70 6.47 5.31
C GLU A 32 -11.46 6.48 6.66
N GLU A 33 -11.88 5.28 7.14
CA GLU A 33 -12.61 5.10 8.41
C GLU A 33 -12.34 3.68 8.92
N LEU A 34 -11.26 3.51 9.68
CA LEU A 34 -10.85 2.22 10.22
C LEU A 34 -11.68 1.86 11.46
N LEU A 35 -12.14 0.60 11.53
CA LEU A 35 -13.02 0.09 12.60
C LEU A 35 -12.30 -0.18 13.93
N TYR A 36 -11.08 0.32 14.10
CA TYR A 36 -10.23 0.02 15.25
C TYR A 36 -10.11 1.23 16.18
N GLU A 37 -9.86 0.95 17.45
CA GLU A 37 -9.64 1.96 18.48
C GLU A 37 -8.34 2.75 18.24
N ASN A 38 -8.22 3.90 18.90
CA ASN A 38 -6.99 4.68 18.89
C ASN A 38 -5.85 3.88 19.51
N ALA A 39 -4.64 4.01 18.95
CA ALA A 39 -3.44 3.37 19.46
C ALA A 39 -3.59 1.83 19.65
N ALA A 40 -4.25 1.17 18.69
CA ALA A 40 -4.47 -0.29 18.73
C ALA A 40 -3.25 -1.08 18.24
N PHE A 41 -2.46 -0.54 17.31
CA PHE A 41 -1.44 -1.30 16.59
C PHE A 41 -0.02 -0.76 16.80
N ASP A 42 0.93 -1.67 16.92
CA ASP A 42 2.36 -1.36 16.94
C ASP A 42 2.89 -1.12 15.52
N VAL A 43 2.31 -1.80 14.53
CA VAL A 43 2.66 -1.69 13.10
C VAL A 43 1.41 -1.68 12.24
N VAL A 44 1.36 -0.79 11.27
CA VAL A 44 0.38 -0.79 10.18
C VAL A 44 1.12 -1.00 8.87
N VAL A 45 0.62 -1.92 8.05
CA VAL A 45 1.16 -2.22 6.70
C VAL A 45 0.09 -1.90 5.66
N CYS A 46 0.47 -1.16 4.62
CA CYS A 46 -0.41 -0.76 3.54
C CYS A 46 0.31 -0.98 2.21
N VAL A 47 -0.02 -2.07 1.53
CA VAL A 47 0.61 -2.52 0.29
C VAL A 47 -0.42 -2.54 -0.83
N ASP A 48 -0.10 -1.92 -1.97
CA ASP A 48 -0.98 -1.79 -3.14
C ASP A 48 -2.37 -1.20 -2.82
N VAL A 49 -2.43 -0.18 -1.94
CA VAL A 49 -3.71 0.41 -1.49
C VAL A 49 -3.76 1.91 -1.69
N LEU A 50 -2.68 2.65 -1.39
CA LEU A 50 -2.71 4.12 -1.34
C LEU A 50 -3.09 4.78 -2.68
N GLU A 51 -2.78 4.16 -3.80
CA GLU A 51 -3.17 4.57 -5.15
C GLU A 51 -4.63 4.25 -5.51
N HIS A 52 -5.38 3.61 -4.62
CA HIS A 52 -6.78 3.23 -4.85
C HIS A 52 -7.76 3.91 -3.89
N VAL A 53 -7.26 4.72 -2.95
CA VAL A 53 -8.11 5.41 -1.96
C VAL A 53 -8.70 6.70 -2.52
N GLY A 54 -9.88 7.05 -2.05
CA GLY A 54 -10.56 8.28 -2.47
C GLY A 54 -10.00 9.54 -1.80
N ASP A 55 -9.56 9.42 -0.55
CA ASP A 55 -9.02 10.52 0.24
C ASP A 55 -7.77 10.08 1.03
N LEU A 56 -6.61 10.28 0.41
CA LEU A 56 -5.32 9.94 1.02
C LEU A 56 -5.11 10.62 2.38
N THR A 57 -5.59 11.86 2.55
CA THR A 57 -5.41 12.61 3.80
C THR A 57 -6.13 11.93 4.95
N LYS A 58 -7.36 11.47 4.72
CA LYS A 58 -8.12 10.71 5.72
C LYS A 58 -7.48 9.39 6.05
N VAL A 59 -7.01 8.64 5.04
CA VAL A 59 -6.31 7.35 5.26
C VAL A 59 -5.08 7.55 6.14
N LEU A 60 -4.24 8.55 5.85
CA LEU A 60 -3.05 8.82 6.64
C LEU A 60 -3.38 9.27 8.08
N ALA A 61 -4.47 10.03 8.26
CA ALA A 61 -4.95 10.40 9.60
C ALA A 61 -5.45 9.18 10.38
N GLU A 62 -6.18 8.28 9.74
CA GLU A 62 -6.63 7.03 10.36
C GLU A 62 -5.47 6.10 10.72
N VAL A 63 -4.49 5.95 9.84
CA VAL A 63 -3.24 5.22 10.14
C VAL A 63 -2.56 5.82 11.37
N ALA A 64 -2.41 7.13 11.42
CA ALA A 64 -1.82 7.80 12.58
C ALA A 64 -2.65 7.62 13.85
N ARG A 65 -3.99 7.61 13.75
CA ARG A 65 -4.90 7.40 14.87
C ARG A 65 -4.75 6.02 15.49
N VAL A 66 -4.77 4.97 14.65
CA VAL A 66 -4.73 3.59 15.13
C VAL A 66 -3.35 3.11 15.54
N LEU A 67 -2.27 3.77 15.11
CA LEU A 67 -0.92 3.47 15.56
C LEU A 67 -0.71 3.92 17.01
N LYS A 68 -0.05 3.07 17.80
CA LYS A 68 0.49 3.43 19.11
C LYS A 68 1.58 4.48 18.99
N PRO A 69 1.82 5.29 20.03
CA PRO A 69 3.04 6.12 20.12
C PRO A 69 4.29 5.25 19.89
N GLY A 70 5.20 5.68 19.03
CA GLY A 70 6.36 4.90 18.63
C GLY A 70 6.12 3.85 17.54
N GLY A 71 4.86 3.60 17.17
CA GLY A 71 4.46 2.62 16.16
C GLY A 71 4.94 2.96 14.74
N LEU A 72 4.97 1.94 13.90
CA LEU A 72 5.52 2.01 12.53
C LEU A 72 4.41 1.89 11.48
N PHE A 73 4.53 2.68 10.44
CA PHE A 73 3.75 2.59 9.21
C PHE A 73 4.67 2.17 8.05
N LEU A 74 4.42 1.01 7.46
CA LEU A 74 5.09 0.54 6.26
C LEU A 74 4.13 0.64 5.08
N PHE A 75 4.60 1.17 3.97
CA PHE A 75 3.77 1.39 2.80
C PHE A 75 4.53 1.20 1.51
N ASP A 76 3.79 0.91 0.45
CA ASP A 76 4.22 1.14 -0.92
C ASP A 76 3.13 1.86 -1.71
N THR A 77 3.48 2.35 -2.88
CA THR A 77 2.54 2.93 -3.85
C THR A 77 3.24 3.23 -5.17
N ILE A 78 2.45 3.64 -6.16
CA ILE A 78 2.93 3.98 -7.50
C ILE A 78 3.24 5.48 -7.58
N ASN A 79 4.44 5.80 -8.09
CA ASN A 79 4.88 7.18 -8.28
C ASN A 79 4.15 7.84 -9.46
N ARG A 80 3.65 9.06 -9.28
CA ARG A 80 2.98 9.81 -10.34
C ARG A 80 3.99 10.46 -11.30
N ASN A 81 4.32 9.75 -12.37
CA ASN A 81 5.10 10.26 -13.50
C ASN A 81 4.73 9.55 -14.82
N LEU A 82 5.26 10.04 -15.94
CA LEU A 82 4.93 9.47 -17.25
C LEU A 82 5.41 8.03 -17.41
N LEU A 83 6.56 7.68 -16.83
CA LEU A 83 7.11 6.33 -16.94
C LEU A 83 6.30 5.31 -16.14
N SER A 84 5.84 5.67 -14.94
CA SER A 84 4.93 4.82 -14.16
C SER A 84 3.63 4.58 -14.90
N ARG A 85 3.04 5.64 -15.45
CA ARG A 85 1.83 5.54 -16.25
C ARG A 85 2.03 4.59 -17.46
N PHE A 86 3.13 4.72 -18.17
CA PHE A 86 3.46 3.84 -19.29
C PHE A 86 3.67 2.40 -18.83
N ALA A 87 4.43 2.17 -17.77
CA ALA A 87 4.72 0.84 -17.27
C ALA A 87 3.49 0.12 -16.74
N THR A 88 2.64 0.79 -15.97
CA THR A 88 1.47 0.16 -15.33
C THR A 88 0.31 -0.02 -16.29
N ILE A 89 0.00 0.97 -17.14
CA ILE A 89 -1.16 0.91 -18.03
C ILE A 89 -0.79 0.25 -19.33
N THR A 90 0.22 0.79 -20.05
CA THR A 90 0.53 0.31 -21.41
C THR A 90 1.18 -1.06 -21.39
N ILE A 91 2.10 -1.33 -20.46
CA ILE A 91 2.81 -2.61 -20.41
C ILE A 91 2.00 -3.64 -19.63
N ALA A 92 1.66 -3.36 -18.38
CA ALA A 92 1.07 -4.37 -17.50
C ALA A 92 -0.40 -4.67 -17.83
N GLU A 93 -1.21 -3.65 -18.13
CA GLU A 93 -2.64 -3.84 -18.42
C GLU A 93 -2.92 -4.11 -19.91
N ASP A 94 -2.39 -3.26 -20.83
CA ASP A 94 -2.77 -3.32 -22.24
C ASP A 94 -1.96 -4.32 -23.05
N THR A 95 -0.65 -4.46 -22.82
CA THR A 95 0.24 -5.26 -23.65
C THR A 95 0.43 -6.67 -23.13
N LEU A 96 0.76 -6.82 -21.85
CA LEU A 96 1.06 -8.13 -21.26
C LEU A 96 -0.16 -8.79 -20.61
N GLY A 97 -1.24 -8.04 -20.37
CA GLY A 97 -2.45 -8.57 -19.73
C GLY A 97 -2.20 -9.14 -18.33
N LEU A 98 -1.14 -8.69 -17.65
CA LEU A 98 -0.79 -9.15 -16.30
C LEU A 98 -1.82 -8.69 -15.27
N LEU A 99 -2.50 -7.59 -15.57
CA LEU A 99 -3.55 -7.00 -14.74
C LEU A 99 -4.79 -6.71 -15.60
N PRO A 100 -6.00 -6.77 -15.05
CA PRO A 100 -7.21 -6.36 -15.75
C PRO A 100 -7.15 -4.88 -16.16
N LYS A 101 -7.66 -4.57 -17.35
CA LYS A 101 -7.74 -3.17 -17.84
C LYS A 101 -8.51 -2.29 -16.86
N GLY A 102 -7.98 -1.09 -16.59
CA GLY A 102 -8.59 -0.14 -15.66
C GLY A 102 -8.37 -0.48 -14.19
N THR A 103 -7.40 -1.33 -13.86
CA THR A 103 -7.00 -1.60 -12.48
C THR A 103 -6.44 -0.35 -11.80
N HIS A 104 -5.69 0.47 -12.55
CA HIS A 104 -5.04 1.67 -12.03
C HIS A 104 -5.59 2.94 -12.68
N ASP A 105 -5.88 3.95 -11.85
CA ASP A 105 -6.12 5.32 -12.28
C ASP A 105 -4.86 6.17 -12.05
N PRO A 106 -4.17 6.63 -13.11
CA PRO A 106 -2.94 7.42 -12.97
C PRO A 106 -3.13 8.74 -12.23
N ALA A 107 -4.36 9.24 -12.13
CA ALA A 107 -4.67 10.45 -11.36
C ALA A 107 -4.48 10.23 -9.87
N LEU A 108 -4.63 8.99 -9.40
CA LEU A 108 -4.47 8.60 -8.00
C LEU A 108 -3.02 8.22 -7.62
N PHE A 109 -2.11 8.14 -8.58
CA PHE A 109 -0.69 7.90 -8.28
C PHE A 109 -0.12 9.03 -7.44
N ILE A 110 0.82 8.72 -6.54
CA ILE A 110 1.26 9.65 -5.50
C ILE A 110 2.75 9.92 -5.66
N ARG A 111 3.15 11.20 -5.72
CA ARG A 111 4.58 11.55 -5.71
C ARG A 111 5.18 11.36 -4.31
N PRO A 112 6.44 10.89 -4.19
CA PRO A 112 7.09 10.73 -2.89
C PRO A 112 7.07 11.99 -2.02
N ALA A 113 7.19 13.18 -2.62
CA ALA A 113 7.12 14.46 -1.90
C ALA A 113 5.70 14.75 -1.34
N GLU A 114 4.66 14.44 -2.12
CA GLU A 114 3.26 14.61 -1.70
C GLU A 114 2.92 13.67 -0.54
N LEU A 115 3.35 12.40 -0.64
CA LEU A 115 3.14 11.44 0.43
C LEU A 115 3.88 11.86 1.71
N ARG A 116 5.13 12.34 1.60
CA ARG A 116 5.87 12.85 2.74
C ARG A 116 5.13 14.00 3.44
N THR A 117 4.66 14.98 2.68
CA THR A 117 3.87 16.08 3.22
C THR A 117 2.57 15.61 3.87
N GLY A 118 1.91 14.61 3.28
CA GLY A 118 0.70 14.00 3.86
C GLY A 118 0.98 13.31 5.19
N LEU A 119 2.06 12.52 5.27
CA LEU A 119 2.51 11.86 6.49
C LEU A 119 2.81 12.88 7.61
N GLU A 120 3.56 13.94 7.30
CA GLU A 120 3.89 15.01 8.25
C GLU A 120 2.63 15.73 8.76
N LYS A 121 1.67 16.02 7.90
CA LYS A 121 0.37 16.61 8.28
C LYS A 121 -0.46 15.68 9.17
N ALA A 122 -0.34 14.37 8.99
CA ALA A 122 -0.97 13.38 9.85
C ALA A 122 -0.22 13.15 11.19
N GLY A 123 0.89 13.86 11.42
CA GLY A 123 1.71 13.71 12.63
C GLY A 123 2.66 12.51 12.61
N LEU A 124 2.95 11.97 11.44
CA LEU A 124 3.90 10.87 11.25
C LEU A 124 5.25 11.41 10.75
N VAL A 125 6.34 10.91 11.31
CA VAL A 125 7.70 11.24 10.86
C VAL A 125 8.08 10.30 9.72
N SER A 126 8.25 10.86 8.51
CA SER A 126 8.64 10.11 7.33
C SER A 126 10.11 9.66 7.44
N GLY A 127 10.34 8.37 7.29
CA GLY A 127 11.67 7.77 7.15
C GLY A 127 12.12 7.68 5.68
N PRO A 128 13.13 6.86 5.40
CA PRO A 128 13.63 6.65 4.05
C PRO A 128 12.57 6.00 3.14
N MET A 129 12.59 6.41 1.88
CA MET A 129 11.81 5.78 0.80
C MET A 129 12.77 5.24 -0.26
N THR A 130 12.52 4.03 -0.75
CA THR A 130 13.31 3.37 -1.78
C THR A 130 12.41 2.90 -2.92
N GLY A 131 12.96 2.74 -4.13
CA GLY A 131 12.22 2.13 -5.23
C GLY A 131 12.02 0.64 -5.02
N LEU A 132 10.98 0.10 -5.65
CA LEU A 132 10.71 -1.34 -5.73
C LEU A 132 10.58 -1.72 -7.20
N GLY A 133 11.20 -2.83 -7.59
CA GLY A 133 11.10 -3.29 -8.97
C GLY A 133 11.75 -4.65 -9.20
N PRO A 134 11.69 -5.15 -10.44
CA PRO A 134 12.22 -6.46 -10.78
C PRO A 134 13.75 -6.50 -10.61
N ARG A 135 14.24 -7.55 -9.98
CA ARG A 135 15.66 -7.85 -9.75
C ARG A 135 16.18 -8.97 -10.62
N GLY A 136 15.28 -9.69 -11.28
CA GLY A 136 15.60 -10.82 -12.14
C GLY A 136 14.52 -11.90 -12.06
N LEU A 137 14.87 -13.09 -12.52
CA LEU A 137 14.01 -14.27 -12.45
C LEU A 137 14.56 -15.25 -11.41
N ASN A 138 13.67 -15.93 -10.69
CA ASN A 138 14.03 -17.04 -9.83
C ASN A 138 14.28 -18.32 -10.66
N ARG A 139 14.62 -19.43 -9.99
CA ARG A 139 14.85 -20.72 -10.67
C ARG A 139 13.61 -21.29 -11.33
N SER A 140 12.41 -20.87 -10.92
CA SER A 140 11.12 -21.28 -11.50
C SER A 140 10.68 -20.41 -12.66
N GLY A 141 11.44 -19.35 -13.00
CA GLY A 141 11.10 -18.40 -14.07
C GLY A 141 10.20 -17.24 -13.63
N ASP A 142 9.88 -17.11 -12.34
CA ASP A 142 9.08 -16.01 -11.83
C ASP A 142 9.93 -14.76 -11.57
N PHE A 143 9.34 -13.58 -11.76
CA PHE A 143 10.00 -12.33 -11.42
C PHE A 143 10.24 -12.23 -9.91
N THR A 144 11.48 -11.91 -9.55
CA THR A 144 11.83 -11.51 -8.19
C THR A 144 11.82 -9.99 -8.09
N PHE A 145 11.26 -9.45 -7.03
CA PHE A 145 11.21 -8.03 -6.75
C PHE A 145 12.12 -7.68 -5.59
N GLY A 146 12.64 -6.46 -5.58
CA GLY A 146 13.47 -5.98 -4.49
C GLY A 146 13.76 -4.48 -4.58
N PRO A 147 14.46 -3.93 -3.57
CA PRO A 147 14.73 -2.51 -3.52
C PRO A 147 15.62 -2.05 -4.68
N LEU A 148 15.27 -0.88 -5.24
CA LEU A 148 16.02 -0.18 -6.27
C LEU A 148 16.44 1.21 -5.74
N PRO A 149 17.59 1.74 -6.17
CA PRO A 149 18.04 3.07 -5.74
C PRO A 149 17.16 4.21 -6.28
N ILE A 150 16.38 3.93 -7.31
CA ILE A 150 15.52 4.90 -8.01
C ILE A 150 14.04 4.59 -7.75
N ARG A 151 13.25 5.64 -7.47
CA ARG A 151 11.80 5.57 -7.16
C ARG A 151 10.96 5.94 -8.38
N ILE A 152 11.23 5.27 -9.50
CA ILE A 152 10.62 5.65 -10.79
C ILE A 152 9.17 5.16 -10.88
N VAL A 153 8.92 3.88 -10.70
CA VAL A 153 7.57 3.28 -10.87
C VAL A 153 6.91 3.06 -9.52
N ILE A 154 7.37 2.07 -8.77
CA ILE A 154 6.87 1.76 -7.44
C ILE A 154 7.91 2.23 -6.42
N TYR A 155 7.46 2.71 -5.29
CA TYR A 155 8.34 2.98 -4.15
C TYR A 155 7.68 2.54 -2.86
N MET A 156 8.51 2.14 -1.92
CA MET A 156 8.14 1.72 -0.58
C MET A 156 8.84 2.61 0.44
N GLY A 157 8.27 2.68 1.63
CA GLY A 157 8.83 3.50 2.69
C GLY A 157 8.31 3.14 4.05
N ILE A 158 8.84 3.85 5.03
CA ILE A 158 8.47 3.72 6.42
C ILE A 158 8.19 5.10 7.00
N ALA A 159 7.20 5.18 7.89
CA ALA A 159 6.99 6.33 8.76
C ALA A 159 6.80 5.87 10.20
N ARG A 160 7.02 6.75 11.15
CA ARG A 160 6.89 6.46 12.58
C ARG A 160 5.96 7.48 13.24
N LYS A 161 5.06 7.01 14.10
CA LYS A 161 4.34 7.89 15.01
C LYS A 161 5.29 8.28 16.16
N PRO A 162 5.46 9.58 16.46
CA PRO A 162 6.29 9.99 17.59
C PRO A 162 5.85 9.32 18.89
N GLY A 163 6.83 8.99 19.74
CA GLY A 163 6.55 8.51 21.11
C GLY A 163 6.07 9.67 21.98
N ASN A 164 5.33 9.36 23.03
CA ASN A 164 5.07 10.32 24.10
C ASN A 164 6.38 10.52 24.87
N HIS A 165 6.91 11.73 24.86
CA HIS A 165 8.01 12.16 25.73
C HIS A 165 7.46 12.58 27.08
#